data_dc9524ff3a141975185d700084d25099
#
_entry.id   dc9524ff3a141975185d700084d25099
#
_cell.length_a   1.000
_cell.length_b   1.000
_cell.length_c   1.000
_cell.angle_alpha   90.00
_cell.angle_beta   90.00
_cell.angle_gamma   90.00
#
_symmetry.space_group_name_H-M   'P 1'
#
loop_
_entity.id
_entity.type
_entity.pdbx_description
1 polymer ?
#
loop_
_entity_poly.entity_id
_entity_poly.type
_entity_poly.pdbx_seq_one_letter_code
_entity_poly.pdbx_strand_id
1 'polypeptide(L)'
;MKPNTRPRTPNFSSGPCAKRPGWTIEALSDALVGRSHRSKEGKAKLAEVIDLSRSILGLPATHRLGIVPASDTGAVEMALWSLLGARPVTMLAWESFGKDWVTDVVKQLRLQDATVLQAPYGELPDLSGVDFSHDVVFTWNGTTSGARVPDGGWIPDDREGLTICDATSAAFAMDLPWDKLDVVTWSWQKVLGGEGQHGMLVLGPRAVARLESHKPAWPMPKLFRMTKDGKLNEGIFKGETINTPSMIAVEDAIDGLNWARSIGGLDALIARSEANLAAVSAWVARSPWAGFLAKDPATRSCTSICLEFVDPEVTRLAPEARAELAKKVASILEKEGVAKDIGSYRDAPPGLRIWGGATIDTADVEALLPWLDWAYAAAKAEIAKAA
;
A
#
# COMPACT_ATOMS: atom_id res chain seq x y z
N MET A 1 -28.12 -12.40 16.65
CA MET A 1 -27.60 -13.67 17.25
C MET A 1 -26.12 -13.73 17.01
N LYS A 2 -25.29 -14.20 17.95
CA LYS A 2 -23.84 -14.35 17.80
C LYS A 2 -23.53 -15.44 16.76
N PRO A 3 -22.67 -15.16 15.73
CA PRO A 3 -22.32 -16.17 14.71
C PRO A 3 -21.50 -17.33 15.30
N ASN A 4 -21.53 -18.48 14.63
CA ASN A 4 -20.78 -19.65 15.05
C ASN A 4 -19.56 -19.94 14.16
N THR A 5 -19.63 -19.59 12.88
CA THR A 5 -18.52 -19.73 11.93
C THR A 5 -17.54 -18.59 12.08
N ARG A 6 -16.26 -18.89 12.25
CA ARG A 6 -15.17 -17.90 12.38
C ARG A 6 -14.27 -17.95 11.15
N PRO A 7 -13.64 -16.82 10.78
CA PRO A 7 -12.50 -16.86 9.85
C PRO A 7 -11.41 -17.81 10.37
N ARG A 8 -10.70 -18.46 9.47
CA ARG A 8 -9.55 -19.31 9.82
C ARG A 8 -8.37 -18.49 10.35
N THR A 9 -8.22 -17.25 9.83
CA THR A 9 -7.27 -16.27 10.34
C THR A 9 -8.01 -15.01 10.80
N PRO A 10 -7.68 -14.45 11.98
CA PRO A 10 -8.22 -13.18 12.44
C PRO A 10 -7.45 -11.96 11.92
N ASN A 11 -6.42 -12.15 11.09
CA ASN A 11 -5.46 -11.12 10.73
C ASN A 11 -5.95 -10.33 9.50
N PHE A 12 -6.73 -9.26 9.74
CA PHE A 12 -7.24 -8.36 8.71
C PHE A 12 -6.56 -6.98 8.73
N SER A 13 -5.32 -6.93 9.28
CA SER A 13 -4.50 -5.72 9.31
C SER A 13 -4.12 -5.25 7.91
N SER A 14 -4.12 -3.94 7.70
CA SER A 14 -3.67 -3.32 6.45
C SER A 14 -2.16 -3.04 6.42
N GLY A 15 -1.37 -3.65 7.33
CA GLY A 15 0.10 -3.62 7.30
C GLY A 15 0.74 -3.65 8.69
N PRO A 16 1.56 -4.66 8.97
CA PRO A 16 1.78 -5.87 8.15
C PRO A 16 0.49 -6.66 7.91
N CYS A 17 0.36 -7.21 6.69
CA CYS A 17 -0.80 -7.99 6.32
C CYS A 17 -0.61 -9.47 6.65
N ALA A 18 -1.70 -10.22 6.66
CA ALA A 18 -1.64 -11.67 6.90
C ALA A 18 -0.68 -12.36 5.92
N LYS A 19 0.02 -13.36 6.39
CA LYS A 19 0.82 -14.25 5.56
C LYS A 19 -0.07 -15.00 4.56
N ARG A 20 0.54 -15.48 3.47
CA ARG A 20 -0.15 -16.32 2.50
C ARG A 20 -0.86 -17.52 3.14
N PRO A 21 -1.91 -18.06 2.57
CA PRO A 21 -2.55 -19.28 3.06
C PRO A 21 -1.55 -20.44 3.20
N GLY A 22 -1.61 -21.15 4.33
CA GLY A 22 -0.73 -22.27 4.63
C GLY A 22 0.72 -21.89 4.98
N TRP A 23 1.04 -20.62 5.18
CA TRP A 23 2.37 -20.20 5.66
C TRP A 23 2.62 -20.70 7.08
N THR A 24 3.82 -21.19 7.30
CA THR A 24 4.34 -21.53 8.63
C THR A 24 5.79 -21.05 8.74
N ILE A 25 6.34 -21.00 9.94
CA ILE A 25 7.70 -20.53 10.18
C ILE A 25 8.77 -21.39 9.46
N GLU A 26 8.45 -22.62 9.14
CA GLU A 26 9.30 -23.55 8.39
C GLU A 26 9.60 -23.03 6.97
N ALA A 27 8.77 -22.13 6.42
CA ALA A 27 9.06 -21.45 5.16
C ALA A 27 10.36 -20.63 5.19
N LEU A 28 10.85 -20.30 6.39
CA LEU A 28 12.10 -19.56 6.59
C LEU A 28 13.29 -20.44 6.96
N SER A 29 13.17 -21.77 6.90
CA SER A 29 14.23 -22.71 7.32
C SER A 29 15.52 -22.56 6.52
N ASP A 30 15.43 -22.15 5.27
CA ASP A 30 16.56 -21.96 4.35
C ASP A 30 17.13 -20.52 4.36
N ALA A 31 16.65 -19.66 5.29
CA ALA A 31 17.15 -18.29 5.41
C ALA A 31 18.64 -18.27 5.73
N LEU A 32 19.40 -17.42 5.04
CA LEU A 32 20.85 -17.29 5.20
C LEU A 32 21.21 -16.52 6.47
N VAL A 33 20.82 -17.04 7.63
CA VAL A 33 21.07 -16.43 8.93
C VAL A 33 22.56 -16.46 9.27
N GLY A 34 23.11 -15.31 9.70
CA GLY A 34 24.53 -15.19 10.04
C GLY A 34 25.51 -15.23 8.84
N ARG A 35 24.99 -15.30 7.62
CA ARG A 35 25.81 -15.20 6.40
C ARG A 35 25.85 -13.76 5.88
N SER A 36 26.96 -13.42 5.25
CA SER A 36 27.07 -12.12 4.58
C SER A 36 26.12 -12.03 3.39
N HIS A 37 25.28 -11.02 3.35
CA HIS A 37 24.46 -10.70 2.18
C HIS A 37 25.26 -10.42 0.91
N ARG A 38 26.61 -10.17 1.06
CA ARG A 38 27.55 -9.96 -0.04
C ARG A 38 28.22 -11.25 -0.51
N SER A 39 27.94 -12.38 0.16
CA SER A 39 28.35 -13.70 -0.36
C SER A 39 27.64 -14.00 -1.70
N LYS A 40 28.14 -14.98 -2.43
CA LYS A 40 27.53 -15.40 -3.70
C LYS A 40 26.05 -15.79 -3.48
N GLU A 41 25.79 -16.57 -2.44
CA GLU A 41 24.44 -17.02 -2.06
C GLU A 41 23.55 -15.87 -1.62
N GLY A 42 24.07 -14.94 -0.78
CA GLY A 42 23.31 -13.77 -0.32
C GLY A 42 22.89 -12.86 -1.47
N LYS A 43 23.82 -12.57 -2.40
CA LYS A 43 23.51 -11.80 -3.61
C LYS A 43 22.50 -12.52 -4.51
N ALA A 44 22.57 -13.86 -4.63
CA ALA A 44 21.62 -14.63 -5.39
C ALA A 44 20.19 -14.52 -4.82
N LYS A 45 20.01 -14.61 -3.50
CA LYS A 45 18.70 -14.42 -2.87
C LYS A 45 18.13 -13.01 -3.09
N LEU A 46 18.97 -11.98 -2.99
CA LEU A 46 18.53 -10.60 -3.27
C LEU A 46 18.15 -10.40 -4.73
N ALA A 47 18.90 -10.97 -5.66
CA ALA A 47 18.59 -10.96 -7.09
C ALA A 47 17.29 -11.74 -7.37
N GLU A 48 17.05 -12.88 -6.69
CA GLU A 48 15.83 -13.67 -6.82
C GLU A 48 14.58 -12.88 -6.48
N VAL A 49 14.59 -12.06 -5.39
CA VAL A 49 13.46 -11.18 -5.06
C VAL A 49 13.19 -10.20 -6.21
N ILE A 50 14.24 -9.60 -6.79
CA ILE A 50 14.12 -8.66 -7.90
C ILE A 50 13.53 -9.36 -9.13
N ASP A 51 14.08 -10.51 -9.51
CA ASP A 51 13.70 -11.24 -10.71
C ASP A 51 12.27 -11.79 -10.63
N LEU A 52 11.89 -12.36 -9.49
CA LEU A 52 10.52 -12.83 -9.24
C LEU A 52 9.51 -11.68 -9.27
N SER A 53 9.82 -10.56 -8.61
CA SER A 53 8.95 -9.37 -8.62
C SER A 53 8.77 -8.82 -10.03
N ARG A 54 9.87 -8.69 -10.80
CA ARG A 54 9.82 -8.27 -12.21
C ARG A 54 8.92 -9.18 -13.05
N SER A 55 9.11 -10.49 -12.90
CA SER A 55 8.38 -11.50 -13.67
C SER A 55 6.89 -11.48 -13.37
N ILE A 56 6.51 -11.44 -12.08
CA ILE A 56 5.10 -11.46 -11.66
C ILE A 56 4.38 -10.17 -12.07
N LEU A 57 5.04 -9.01 -11.89
CA LEU A 57 4.47 -7.70 -12.22
C LEU A 57 4.51 -7.37 -13.72
N GLY A 58 5.14 -8.20 -14.55
CA GLY A 58 5.30 -7.91 -15.97
C GLY A 58 6.12 -6.64 -16.25
N LEU A 59 7.10 -6.32 -15.39
CA LEU A 59 7.85 -5.07 -15.47
C LEU A 59 8.69 -5.02 -16.76
N PRO A 60 8.60 -3.95 -17.58
CA PRO A 60 9.37 -3.83 -18.81
C PRO A 60 10.88 -3.94 -18.61
N ALA A 61 11.60 -4.52 -19.57
CA ALA A 61 13.05 -4.72 -19.49
C ALA A 61 13.84 -3.41 -19.35
N THR A 62 13.28 -2.30 -19.80
CA THR A 62 13.87 -0.95 -19.72
C THR A 62 13.87 -0.37 -18.31
N HIS A 63 13.01 -0.89 -17.43
CA HIS A 63 12.89 -0.40 -16.05
C HIS A 63 13.92 -1.05 -15.13
N ARG A 64 14.35 -0.33 -14.12
CA ARG A 64 15.21 -0.81 -13.04
C ARG A 64 14.34 -1.11 -11.82
N LEU A 65 14.59 -2.23 -11.14
CA LEU A 65 13.95 -2.58 -9.87
C LEU A 65 15.03 -2.90 -8.85
N GLY A 66 14.99 -2.22 -7.71
CA GLY A 66 15.96 -2.39 -6.63
C GLY A 66 15.32 -2.55 -5.26
N ILE A 67 16.06 -3.20 -4.36
CA ILE A 67 15.74 -3.30 -2.93
C ILE A 67 16.41 -2.13 -2.22
N VAL A 68 15.61 -1.33 -1.51
CA VAL A 68 16.04 -0.12 -0.82
C VAL A 68 15.69 -0.16 0.68
N PRO A 69 16.35 0.63 1.54
CA PRO A 69 16.11 0.59 2.99
C PRO A 69 14.78 1.23 3.40
N ALA A 70 14.34 0.91 4.63
CA ALA A 70 13.30 1.58 5.39
C ALA A 70 11.87 1.48 4.80
N SER A 71 11.52 0.30 4.30
CA SER A 71 10.21 -0.01 3.71
C SER A 71 9.83 0.97 2.60
N ASP A 72 8.53 1.14 2.33
CA ASP A 72 8.10 2.09 1.32
C ASP A 72 8.40 3.55 1.70
N THR A 73 8.38 3.89 2.98
CA THR A 73 8.76 5.22 3.45
C THR A 73 10.13 5.61 2.90
N GLY A 74 11.14 4.74 3.05
CA GLY A 74 12.47 5.00 2.52
C GLY A 74 12.53 5.00 1.00
N ALA A 75 11.71 4.19 0.31
CA ALA A 75 11.64 4.16 -1.14
C ALA A 75 11.06 5.46 -1.72
N VAL A 76 9.96 5.95 -1.15
CA VAL A 76 9.35 7.22 -1.55
C VAL A 76 10.29 8.39 -1.24
N GLU A 77 10.80 8.52 -0.01
CA GLU A 77 11.73 9.59 0.34
C GLU A 77 12.98 9.57 -0.55
N MET A 78 13.54 8.38 -0.85
CA MET A 78 14.66 8.25 -1.77
C MET A 78 14.32 8.81 -3.16
N ALA A 79 13.12 8.54 -3.67
CA ALA A 79 12.67 9.08 -4.94
C ALA A 79 12.50 10.61 -4.89
N LEU A 80 11.82 11.12 -3.86
CA LEU A 80 11.57 12.57 -3.68
C LEU A 80 12.89 13.34 -3.56
N TRP A 81 13.79 12.91 -2.67
CA TRP A 81 15.09 13.58 -2.45
C TRP A 81 16.00 13.54 -3.66
N SER A 82 15.92 12.48 -4.47
CA SER A 82 16.86 12.28 -5.58
C SER A 82 16.38 12.86 -6.91
N LEU A 83 15.07 13.01 -7.11
CA LEU A 83 14.50 13.33 -8.43
C LEU A 83 13.86 14.71 -8.50
N LEU A 84 13.34 15.24 -7.38
CA LEU A 84 12.64 16.51 -7.37
C LEU A 84 13.59 17.72 -7.43
N GLY A 85 13.01 18.90 -7.73
CA GLY A 85 13.72 20.19 -7.80
C GLY A 85 14.21 20.57 -9.18
N ALA A 86 14.03 19.74 -10.19
CA ALA A 86 14.32 20.09 -11.58
C ALA A 86 13.12 20.77 -12.27
N ARG A 87 11.91 20.54 -11.75
CA ARG A 87 10.63 21.08 -12.23
C ARG A 87 9.77 21.46 -11.02
N PRO A 88 8.73 22.29 -11.20
CA PRO A 88 7.65 22.41 -10.22
C PRO A 88 7.04 21.04 -9.93
N VAL A 89 6.35 20.90 -8.79
CA VAL A 89 5.78 19.63 -8.33
C VAL A 89 4.29 19.78 -8.10
N THR A 90 3.50 18.83 -8.61
CA THR A 90 2.10 18.65 -8.23
C THR A 90 1.97 17.44 -7.33
N MET A 91 1.48 17.68 -6.10
CA MET A 91 1.24 16.64 -5.10
C MET A 91 -0.25 16.34 -5.04
N LEU A 92 -0.65 15.06 -5.14
CA LEU A 92 -2.03 14.65 -4.94
C LEU A 92 -2.16 13.92 -3.61
N ALA A 93 -3.10 14.35 -2.75
CA ALA A 93 -3.27 13.76 -1.42
C ALA A 93 -4.76 13.64 -1.04
N TRP A 94 -5.20 12.44 -0.69
CA TRP A 94 -6.58 12.15 -0.24
C TRP A 94 -6.63 11.20 0.97
N GLU A 95 -5.46 10.99 1.60
CA GLU A 95 -5.33 10.15 2.78
C GLU A 95 -4.03 10.47 3.54
N SER A 96 -3.77 9.79 4.66
CA SER A 96 -2.67 10.11 5.57
C SER A 96 -1.29 10.05 4.92
N PHE A 97 -0.98 8.97 4.18
CA PHE A 97 0.37 8.79 3.60
C PHE A 97 0.65 9.83 2.51
N GLY A 98 -0.32 10.07 1.62
CA GLY A 98 -0.19 11.15 0.63
C GLY A 98 0.04 12.51 1.29
N LYS A 99 -0.56 12.80 2.45
CA LYS A 99 -0.31 14.02 3.23
C LYS A 99 1.09 14.04 3.85
N ASP A 100 1.62 12.90 4.25
CA ASP A 100 3.01 12.81 4.74
C ASP A 100 3.99 13.13 3.61
N TRP A 101 3.77 12.64 2.38
CA TRP A 101 4.58 13.01 1.21
C TRP A 101 4.48 14.50 0.85
N VAL A 102 3.31 15.11 1.02
CA VAL A 102 3.16 16.57 0.91
C VAL A 102 4.02 17.29 1.95
N THR A 103 4.03 16.78 3.17
CA THR A 103 4.86 17.34 4.25
C THR A 103 6.35 17.27 3.90
N ASP A 104 6.82 16.17 3.33
CA ASP A 104 8.21 16.04 2.89
C ASP A 104 8.59 17.05 1.81
N VAL A 105 7.75 17.20 0.79
CA VAL A 105 8.03 18.13 -0.31
C VAL A 105 7.96 19.59 0.14
N VAL A 106 6.91 19.96 0.89
CA VAL A 106 6.65 21.36 1.24
C VAL A 106 7.46 21.83 2.45
N LYS A 107 7.57 20.95 3.49
CA LYS A 107 8.18 21.36 4.77
C LYS A 107 9.63 20.92 4.92
N GLN A 108 10.01 19.73 4.41
CA GLN A 108 11.36 19.19 4.56
C GLN A 108 12.27 19.61 3.39
N LEU A 109 11.88 19.34 2.15
CA LEU A 109 12.58 19.79 0.95
C LEU A 109 12.39 21.29 0.69
N ARG A 110 11.30 21.88 1.19
CA ARG A 110 10.95 23.31 1.08
C ARG A 110 10.87 23.78 -0.37
N LEU A 111 10.32 22.94 -1.24
CA LEU A 111 10.11 23.36 -2.64
C LEU A 111 9.07 24.46 -2.70
N GLN A 112 9.45 25.58 -3.32
CA GLN A 112 8.59 26.78 -3.41
C GLN A 112 7.51 26.61 -4.48
N ASP A 113 7.83 25.88 -5.56
CA ASP A 113 6.95 25.68 -6.72
C ASP A 113 6.20 24.33 -6.57
N ALA A 114 5.54 24.14 -5.42
CA ALA A 114 4.73 22.97 -5.14
C ALA A 114 3.24 23.31 -5.12
N THR A 115 2.46 22.68 -6.01
CA THR A 115 0.99 22.71 -6.01
C THR A 115 0.45 21.48 -5.31
N VAL A 116 -0.54 21.67 -4.42
CA VAL A 116 -1.13 20.56 -3.67
C VAL A 116 -2.61 20.44 -4.01
N LEU A 117 -3.00 19.32 -4.65
CA LEU A 117 -4.38 18.97 -4.94
C LEU A 117 -4.84 17.96 -3.88
N GLN A 118 -5.86 18.34 -3.10
CA GLN A 118 -6.35 17.51 -1.98
C GLN A 118 -7.82 17.18 -2.15
N ALA A 119 -8.20 16.00 -1.62
CA ALA A 119 -9.59 15.61 -1.45
C ALA A 119 -9.84 15.09 -0.03
N PRO A 120 -11.10 15.07 0.43
CA PRO A 120 -11.48 14.37 1.65
C PRO A 120 -11.22 12.87 1.56
N TYR A 121 -11.19 12.21 2.72
CA TYR A 121 -11.12 10.75 2.75
C TYR A 121 -12.30 10.10 2.01
N GLY A 122 -12.00 9.12 1.19
CA GLY A 122 -12.97 8.42 0.35
C GLY A 122 -13.21 9.06 -1.02
N GLU A 123 -12.58 10.20 -1.30
CA GLU A 123 -12.67 10.90 -2.58
C GLU A 123 -11.29 11.06 -3.21
N LEU A 124 -11.23 11.27 -4.52
CA LEU A 124 -10.01 11.66 -5.24
C LEU A 124 -10.05 13.15 -5.56
N PRO A 125 -8.90 13.83 -5.60
CA PRO A 125 -8.84 15.18 -6.18
C PRO A 125 -9.20 15.12 -7.67
N ASP A 126 -9.54 16.28 -8.24
CA ASP A 126 -9.80 16.37 -9.67
C ASP A 126 -8.51 16.08 -10.48
N LEU A 127 -8.45 14.88 -11.05
CA LEU A 127 -7.32 14.41 -11.82
C LEU A 127 -7.19 15.16 -13.19
N SER A 128 -8.27 15.76 -13.70
CA SER A 128 -8.24 16.51 -14.96
C SER A 128 -7.51 17.86 -14.83
N GLY A 129 -7.37 18.36 -13.61
CA GLY A 129 -6.64 19.59 -13.30
C GLY A 129 -5.14 19.41 -13.07
N VAL A 130 -4.58 18.22 -13.26
CA VAL A 130 -3.16 17.94 -13.01
C VAL A 130 -2.31 18.52 -14.15
N ASP A 131 -1.34 19.37 -13.79
CA ASP A 131 -0.35 19.92 -14.73
C ASP A 131 0.83 18.93 -14.89
N PHE A 132 0.90 18.26 -16.03
CA PHE A 132 1.95 17.31 -16.36
C PHE A 132 3.24 17.93 -16.94
N SER A 133 3.35 19.25 -16.99
CA SER A 133 4.64 19.94 -17.10
C SER A 133 5.43 19.88 -15.79
N HIS A 134 4.74 19.66 -14.66
CA HIS A 134 5.28 19.42 -13.33
C HIS A 134 5.66 17.95 -13.11
N ASP A 135 6.57 17.69 -12.19
CA ASP A 135 6.69 16.36 -11.61
C ASP A 135 5.45 16.08 -10.74
N VAL A 136 4.81 14.91 -10.90
CA VAL A 136 3.54 14.57 -10.23
C VAL A 136 3.79 13.45 -9.23
N VAL A 137 3.42 13.68 -7.96
CA VAL A 137 3.59 12.70 -6.86
C VAL A 137 2.21 12.32 -6.30
N PHE A 138 1.94 11.04 -6.22
CA PHE A 138 0.64 10.54 -5.74
C PHE A 138 0.74 9.10 -5.22
N THR A 139 -0.27 8.68 -4.45
CA THR A 139 -0.48 7.26 -4.09
C THR A 139 -1.43 6.61 -5.10
N TRP A 140 -1.16 5.39 -5.55
CA TRP A 140 -2.11 4.66 -6.42
C TRP A 140 -3.36 4.26 -5.66
N ASN A 141 -3.17 3.84 -4.43
CA ASN A 141 -4.24 3.34 -3.55
C ASN A 141 -4.11 3.92 -2.15
N GLY A 142 -5.10 4.70 -1.73
CA GLY A 142 -5.14 5.32 -0.41
C GLY A 142 -5.50 4.31 0.68
N THR A 143 -4.49 3.76 1.33
CA THR A 143 -4.64 2.72 2.37
C THR A 143 -5.54 3.15 3.53
N THR A 144 -5.61 4.44 3.84
CA THR A 144 -6.37 4.94 4.98
C THR A 144 -7.73 5.55 4.58
N SER A 145 -7.96 5.75 3.29
CA SER A 145 -9.22 6.29 2.74
C SER A 145 -10.05 5.26 1.98
N GLY A 146 -9.46 4.14 1.57
CA GLY A 146 -10.14 3.15 0.75
C GLY A 146 -10.45 3.60 -0.67
N ALA A 147 -9.83 4.71 -1.12
CA ALA A 147 -9.98 5.25 -2.47
C ALA A 147 -8.70 5.05 -3.27
N ARG A 148 -8.84 4.51 -4.50
CA ARG A 148 -7.75 4.27 -5.46
C ARG A 148 -7.95 5.07 -6.73
N VAL A 149 -6.87 5.34 -7.44
CA VAL A 149 -6.92 5.78 -8.83
C VAL A 149 -7.55 4.68 -9.68
N PRO A 150 -8.55 4.96 -10.54
CA PRO A 150 -9.25 3.93 -11.30
C PRO A 150 -8.35 3.25 -12.34
N ASP A 151 -7.56 4.03 -13.06
CA ASP A 151 -6.62 3.58 -14.10
C ASP A 151 -5.56 4.64 -14.40
N GLY A 152 -4.72 4.44 -15.43
CA GLY A 152 -3.70 5.39 -15.88
C GLY A 152 -4.15 6.32 -17.01
N GLY A 153 -5.41 6.31 -17.40
CA GLY A 153 -5.92 7.09 -18.55
C GLY A 153 -5.83 8.60 -18.37
N TRP A 154 -5.77 9.09 -17.13
CA TRP A 154 -5.60 10.51 -16.82
C TRP A 154 -4.15 11.00 -16.98
N ILE A 155 -3.17 10.10 -17.13
CA ILE A 155 -1.75 10.44 -17.31
C ILE A 155 -1.44 10.49 -18.81
N PRO A 156 -1.09 11.65 -19.40
CA PRO A 156 -0.80 11.76 -20.82
C PRO A 156 0.55 11.12 -21.20
N ASP A 157 0.68 10.69 -22.45
CA ASP A 157 1.91 10.08 -22.97
C ASP A 157 3.02 11.10 -23.17
N ASP A 158 2.64 12.31 -23.55
CA ASP A 158 3.53 13.45 -23.88
C ASP A 158 3.87 14.33 -22.67
N ARG A 159 3.65 13.82 -21.46
CA ARG A 159 3.98 14.53 -20.20
C ARG A 159 5.46 14.93 -20.16
N GLU A 160 5.74 16.12 -19.66
CA GLU A 160 7.11 16.60 -19.49
C GLU A 160 7.72 16.21 -18.15
N GLY A 161 6.93 16.31 -17.06
CA GLY A 161 7.34 15.94 -15.72
C GLY A 161 7.37 14.43 -15.49
N LEU A 162 7.97 13.98 -14.38
CA LEU A 162 7.97 12.61 -13.93
C LEU A 162 6.69 12.29 -13.17
N THR A 163 6.20 11.08 -13.28
CA THR A 163 5.16 10.52 -12.41
C THR A 163 5.80 9.63 -11.36
N ILE A 164 5.66 9.98 -10.09
CA ILE A 164 6.19 9.28 -8.91
C ILE A 164 5.01 8.73 -8.12
N CYS A 165 4.89 7.42 -8.08
CA CYS A 165 3.73 6.72 -7.55
C CYS A 165 4.10 5.81 -6.38
N ASP A 166 3.56 6.10 -5.19
CA ASP A 166 3.48 5.16 -4.09
C ASP A 166 2.38 4.13 -4.40
N ALA A 167 2.78 2.90 -4.71
CA ALA A 167 1.89 1.78 -5.00
C ALA A 167 1.90 0.71 -3.90
N THR A 168 2.25 1.08 -2.66
CA THR A 168 2.48 0.17 -1.54
C THR A 168 1.34 -0.82 -1.30
N SER A 169 0.11 -0.38 -1.37
CA SER A 169 -1.06 -1.26 -1.21
C SER A 169 -1.75 -1.60 -2.54
N ALA A 170 -1.14 -1.25 -3.67
CA ALA A 170 -1.62 -1.54 -5.02
C ALA A 170 -0.79 -2.60 -5.73
N ALA A 171 0.55 -2.53 -5.60
CA ALA A 171 1.44 -3.50 -6.24
C ALA A 171 1.05 -4.94 -5.87
N PHE A 172 0.97 -5.82 -6.88
CA PHE A 172 0.47 -7.20 -6.80
C PHE A 172 -1.04 -7.37 -6.56
N ALA A 173 -1.83 -6.28 -6.48
CA ALA A 173 -3.29 -6.36 -6.33
C ALA A 173 -4.06 -5.57 -7.38
N MET A 174 -3.37 -4.74 -8.14
CA MET A 174 -3.93 -3.89 -9.18
C MET A 174 -3.00 -3.88 -10.38
N ASP A 175 -3.58 -3.69 -11.56
CA ASP A 175 -2.80 -3.47 -12.78
C ASP A 175 -2.19 -2.07 -12.75
N LEU A 176 -0.88 -1.97 -12.98
CA LEU A 176 -0.14 -0.72 -12.98
C LEU A 176 0.37 -0.42 -14.41
N PRO A 177 0.04 0.76 -14.97
CA PRO A 177 0.46 1.14 -16.31
C PRO A 177 1.94 1.58 -16.31
N TRP A 178 2.86 0.63 -16.49
CA TRP A 178 4.30 0.86 -16.41
C TRP A 178 4.83 1.93 -17.38
N ASP A 179 4.18 2.13 -18.50
CA ASP A 179 4.50 3.17 -19.51
C ASP A 179 4.09 4.59 -19.04
N LYS A 180 3.16 4.68 -18.07
CA LYS A 180 2.68 5.93 -17.49
C LYS A 180 3.40 6.31 -16.19
N LEU A 181 4.11 5.37 -15.55
CA LEU A 181 4.70 5.53 -14.23
C LEU A 181 6.23 5.55 -14.33
N ASP A 182 6.85 6.70 -14.07
CA ASP A 182 8.31 6.86 -14.16
C ASP A 182 9.02 6.32 -12.91
N VAL A 183 8.35 6.40 -11.76
CA VAL A 183 8.80 5.83 -10.48
C VAL A 183 7.63 5.15 -9.80
N VAL A 184 7.86 3.92 -9.33
CA VAL A 184 6.87 3.19 -8.52
C VAL A 184 7.56 2.61 -7.29
N THR A 185 6.92 2.73 -6.15
CA THR A 185 7.42 2.19 -4.89
C THR A 185 6.41 1.28 -4.21
N TRP A 186 6.90 0.31 -3.47
CA TRP A 186 6.12 -0.53 -2.55
C TRP A 186 7.01 -1.20 -1.51
N SER A 187 6.40 -1.92 -0.60
CA SER A 187 7.11 -2.74 0.38
C SER A 187 6.43 -4.08 0.62
N TRP A 188 7.18 -5.04 1.18
CA TRP A 188 6.79 -6.46 1.21
C TRP A 188 5.63 -6.79 2.16
N GLN A 189 5.37 -5.96 3.18
CA GLN A 189 4.39 -6.22 4.23
C GLN A 189 2.93 -6.02 3.83
N LYS A 190 2.63 -5.80 2.55
CA LYS A 190 1.27 -5.57 2.04
C LYS A 190 0.73 -6.81 1.31
N VAL A 191 0.55 -6.75 0.00
CA VAL A 191 -0.19 -7.77 -0.77
C VAL A 191 0.43 -9.16 -0.71
N LEU A 192 1.75 -9.26 -0.61
CA LEU A 192 2.45 -10.54 -0.49
C LEU A 192 2.49 -11.10 0.95
N GLY A 193 2.07 -10.31 1.94
CA GLY A 193 2.06 -10.71 3.35
C GLY A 193 3.45 -10.92 3.95
N GLY A 194 4.49 -10.32 3.35
CA GLY A 194 5.85 -10.36 3.88
C GLY A 194 6.03 -9.49 5.11
N GLU A 195 7.22 -9.53 5.71
CA GLU A 195 7.61 -8.57 6.74
C GLU A 195 8.07 -7.25 6.10
N GLY A 196 7.97 -6.15 6.85
CA GLY A 196 8.47 -4.84 6.45
C GLY A 196 10.00 -4.83 6.26
N GLN A 197 10.70 -3.78 6.66
CA GLN A 197 12.16 -3.65 6.59
C GLN A 197 12.68 -3.06 5.28
N HIS A 198 12.23 -3.53 4.11
CA HIS A 198 12.74 -3.09 2.82
C HIS A 198 11.63 -2.51 1.95
N GLY A 199 11.99 -1.44 1.22
CA GLY A 199 11.23 -0.91 0.12
C GLY A 199 11.70 -1.52 -1.21
N MET A 200 10.83 -1.46 -2.18
CA MET A 200 11.10 -1.77 -3.58
C MET A 200 10.96 -0.47 -4.37
N LEU A 201 11.92 -0.21 -5.25
CA LEU A 201 11.94 1.00 -6.05
C LEU A 201 12.09 0.63 -7.54
N VAL A 202 11.10 1.01 -8.33
CA VAL A 202 11.15 0.96 -9.79
C VAL A 202 11.54 2.32 -10.34
N LEU A 203 12.47 2.34 -11.28
CA LEU A 203 12.83 3.51 -12.07
C LEU A 203 12.63 3.21 -13.55
N GLY A 204 11.73 3.93 -14.20
CA GLY A 204 11.59 3.96 -15.64
C GLY A 204 12.75 4.73 -16.31
N PRO A 205 12.89 4.63 -17.66
CA PRO A 205 13.98 5.28 -18.38
C PRO A 205 14.07 6.79 -18.14
N ARG A 206 12.94 7.49 -18.01
CA ARG A 206 12.90 8.95 -17.76
C ARG A 206 13.42 9.30 -16.38
N ALA A 207 13.08 8.50 -15.36
CA ALA A 207 13.61 8.68 -14.00
C ALA A 207 15.12 8.44 -13.95
N VAL A 208 15.64 7.42 -14.65
CA VAL A 208 17.08 7.19 -14.77
C VAL A 208 17.78 8.36 -15.45
N ALA A 209 17.24 8.86 -16.55
CA ALA A 209 17.78 10.03 -17.24
C ALA A 209 17.79 11.28 -16.33
N ARG A 210 16.74 11.48 -15.52
CA ARG A 210 16.68 12.57 -14.51
C ARG A 210 17.79 12.43 -13.46
N LEU A 211 18.00 11.23 -12.91
CA LEU A 211 19.06 10.97 -11.92
C LEU A 211 20.46 11.27 -12.45
N GLU A 212 20.71 11.04 -13.73
CA GLU A 212 22.01 11.26 -14.37
C GLU A 212 22.23 12.72 -14.83
N SER A 213 21.15 13.48 -15.03
CA SER A 213 21.21 14.85 -15.54
C SER A 213 20.95 15.94 -14.50
N HIS A 214 20.32 15.59 -13.36
CA HIS A 214 19.96 16.55 -12.31
C HIS A 214 20.68 16.25 -11.01
N LYS A 215 21.18 17.31 -10.37
CA LYS A 215 21.75 17.24 -9.03
C LYS A 215 20.90 18.10 -8.08
N PRO A 216 20.23 17.50 -7.10
CA PRO A 216 19.44 18.24 -6.12
C PRO A 216 20.28 19.29 -5.37
N ALA A 217 19.66 20.43 -5.03
CA ALA A 217 20.31 21.53 -4.35
C ALA A 217 20.56 21.29 -2.85
N TRP A 218 19.92 20.28 -2.27
CA TRP A 218 20.02 19.94 -0.85
C TRP A 218 21.02 18.83 -0.57
N PRO A 219 21.48 18.68 0.68
CA PRO A 219 22.34 17.58 1.08
C PRO A 219 21.66 16.22 0.86
N MET A 220 22.40 15.29 0.25
CA MET A 220 21.91 13.94 -0.04
C MET A 220 22.41 12.95 1.01
N PRO A 221 21.55 12.40 1.88
CA PRO A 221 21.91 11.32 2.79
C PRO A 221 22.50 10.12 2.05
N LYS A 222 23.43 9.39 2.67
CA LYS A 222 24.05 8.21 2.06
C LYS A 222 23.00 7.19 1.56
N LEU A 223 21.93 7.00 2.34
CA LEU A 223 20.87 6.03 2.02
C LEU A 223 20.09 6.38 0.75
N PHE A 224 20.11 7.65 0.32
CA PHE A 224 19.38 8.11 -0.86
C PHE A 224 20.26 8.27 -2.10
N ARG A 225 21.56 7.93 -2.02
CA ARG A 225 22.49 8.09 -3.13
C ARG A 225 22.37 6.93 -4.12
N MET A 226 21.60 7.16 -5.19
CA MET A 226 21.44 6.20 -6.28
C MET A 226 22.45 6.39 -7.41
N THR A 227 23.23 7.46 -7.38
CA THR A 227 24.25 7.73 -8.42
C THR A 227 25.65 7.71 -7.85
N LYS A 228 26.61 7.32 -8.70
CA LYS A 228 28.06 7.41 -8.46
C LYS A 228 28.68 8.04 -9.70
N ASP A 229 29.48 9.08 -9.50
CA ASP A 229 30.16 9.83 -10.58
C ASP A 229 29.21 10.31 -11.70
N GLY A 230 27.97 10.73 -11.30
CA GLY A 230 26.94 11.21 -12.21
C GLY A 230 26.22 10.11 -13.01
N LYS A 231 26.48 8.84 -12.72
CA LYS A 231 25.82 7.69 -13.35
C LYS A 231 25.03 6.87 -12.36
N LEU A 232 23.96 6.24 -12.81
CA LEU A 232 23.17 5.33 -11.97
C LEU A 232 24.05 4.22 -11.40
N ASN A 233 23.93 3.96 -10.10
CA ASN A 233 24.57 2.82 -9.46
C ASN A 233 23.77 1.54 -9.78
N GLU A 234 24.05 0.92 -10.90
CA GLU A 234 23.38 -0.28 -11.38
C GLU A 234 23.44 -1.47 -10.39
N GLY A 235 24.41 -1.47 -9.48
CA GLY A 235 24.54 -2.51 -8.44
C GLY A 235 23.28 -2.62 -7.56
N ILE A 236 22.63 -1.49 -7.24
CA ILE A 236 21.39 -1.45 -6.43
C ILE A 236 20.29 -2.31 -7.09
N PHE A 237 20.23 -2.28 -8.42
CA PHE A 237 19.22 -2.98 -9.23
C PHE A 237 19.64 -4.41 -9.63
N LYS A 238 20.73 -4.91 -9.02
CA LYS A 238 21.27 -6.28 -9.17
C LYS A 238 21.44 -7.00 -7.84
N GLY A 239 20.80 -6.47 -6.77
CA GLY A 239 20.87 -7.04 -5.44
C GLY A 239 22.06 -6.57 -4.59
N GLU A 240 22.79 -5.52 -5.01
CA GLU A 240 23.78 -4.85 -4.15
C GLU A 240 23.07 -3.77 -3.34
N THR A 241 22.65 -4.10 -2.13
CA THR A 241 21.91 -3.18 -1.27
C THR A 241 22.79 -2.04 -0.72
N ILE A 242 22.19 -0.85 -0.54
CA ILE A 242 22.86 0.34 0.02
C ILE A 242 23.30 0.11 1.46
N ASN A 243 22.49 -0.58 2.25
CA ASN A 243 22.74 -0.97 3.62
C ASN A 243 22.67 -2.50 3.79
N THR A 244 22.94 -2.99 5.00
CA THR A 244 22.79 -4.42 5.33
C THR A 244 21.32 -4.79 5.40
N PRO A 245 20.84 -5.71 4.56
CA PRO A 245 19.45 -6.17 4.56
C PRO A 245 19.21 -7.24 5.63
N SER A 246 17.94 -7.47 5.97
CA SER A 246 17.50 -8.63 6.73
C SER A 246 17.34 -9.83 5.80
N MET A 247 18.20 -10.84 5.92
CA MET A 247 18.09 -12.05 5.09
C MET A 247 16.86 -12.90 5.43
N ILE A 248 16.34 -12.80 6.65
CA ILE A 248 15.06 -13.42 7.03
C ILE A 248 13.90 -12.76 6.27
N ALA A 249 13.86 -11.42 6.22
CA ALA A 249 12.83 -10.71 5.46
C ALA A 249 12.95 -10.95 3.95
N VAL A 250 14.16 -11.14 3.44
CA VAL A 250 14.41 -11.53 2.04
C VAL A 250 13.82 -12.91 1.75
N GLU A 251 14.06 -13.91 2.61
CA GLU A 251 13.51 -15.25 2.45
C GLU A 251 11.98 -15.26 2.54
N ASP A 252 11.42 -14.50 3.47
CA ASP A 252 9.97 -14.34 3.61
C ASP A 252 9.33 -13.69 2.35
N ALA A 253 10.00 -12.71 1.76
CA ALA A 253 9.57 -12.12 0.50
C ALA A 253 9.64 -13.13 -0.67
N ILE A 254 10.70 -13.95 -0.74
CA ILE A 254 10.84 -15.02 -1.73
C ILE A 254 9.71 -16.04 -1.59
N ASP A 255 9.37 -16.45 -0.36
CA ASP A 255 8.26 -17.37 -0.12
C ASP A 255 6.93 -16.81 -0.63
N GLY A 256 6.62 -15.55 -0.31
CA GLY A 256 5.42 -14.86 -0.81
C GLY A 256 5.38 -14.76 -2.33
N LEU A 257 6.50 -14.42 -2.96
CA LEU A 257 6.63 -14.33 -4.43
C LEU A 257 6.48 -15.71 -5.10
N ASN A 258 7.07 -16.75 -4.54
CA ASN A 258 6.94 -18.13 -5.05
C ASN A 258 5.50 -18.62 -4.92
N TRP A 259 4.82 -18.34 -3.81
CA TRP A 259 3.39 -18.60 -3.68
C TRP A 259 2.59 -17.85 -4.75
N ALA A 260 2.80 -16.56 -4.93
CA ALA A 260 2.12 -15.76 -5.95
C ALA A 260 2.27 -16.39 -7.35
N ARG A 261 3.50 -16.77 -7.71
CA ARG A 261 3.78 -17.47 -8.97
C ARG A 261 3.04 -18.81 -9.07
N SER A 262 3.01 -19.58 -7.99
CA SER A 262 2.38 -20.91 -7.97
C SER A 262 0.88 -20.90 -8.16
N ILE A 263 0.19 -19.81 -7.78
CA ILE A 263 -1.26 -19.67 -7.92
C ILE A 263 -1.71 -19.03 -9.24
N GLY A 264 -0.76 -18.61 -10.11
CA GLY A 264 -1.06 -18.00 -11.41
C GLY A 264 -0.58 -16.55 -11.58
N GLY A 265 0.29 -16.05 -10.68
CA GLY A 265 0.92 -14.74 -10.81
C GLY A 265 -0.01 -13.57 -10.54
N LEU A 266 0.21 -12.43 -11.23
CA LEU A 266 -0.49 -11.18 -10.98
C LEU A 266 -2.00 -11.30 -11.17
N ASP A 267 -2.45 -11.94 -12.24
CA ASP A 267 -3.89 -12.08 -12.55
C ASP A 267 -4.63 -12.81 -11.40
N ALA A 268 -4.04 -13.85 -10.84
CA ALA A 268 -4.62 -14.60 -9.73
C ALA A 268 -4.64 -13.76 -8.45
N LEU A 269 -3.61 -12.96 -8.18
CA LEU A 269 -3.58 -12.06 -7.01
C LEU A 269 -4.63 -10.96 -7.13
N ILE A 270 -4.78 -10.36 -8.31
CA ILE A 270 -5.84 -9.37 -8.59
C ILE A 270 -7.21 -10.01 -8.40
N ALA A 271 -7.46 -11.17 -9.02
CA ALA A 271 -8.74 -11.86 -8.92
C ALA A 271 -9.13 -12.18 -7.47
N ARG A 272 -8.18 -12.59 -6.62
CA ARG A 272 -8.43 -12.84 -5.20
C ARG A 272 -8.81 -11.55 -4.45
N SER A 273 -8.10 -10.45 -4.68
CA SER A 273 -8.38 -9.16 -4.06
C SER A 273 -9.74 -8.59 -4.49
N GLU A 274 -10.09 -8.70 -5.77
CA GLU A 274 -11.38 -8.26 -6.30
C GLU A 274 -12.53 -9.15 -5.80
N ALA A 275 -12.32 -10.47 -5.63
CA ALA A 275 -13.31 -11.36 -5.02
C ALA A 275 -13.62 -10.97 -3.57
N ASN A 276 -12.60 -10.56 -2.81
CA ASN A 276 -12.75 -10.08 -1.44
C ASN A 276 -13.56 -8.76 -1.39
N LEU A 277 -13.26 -7.82 -2.29
CA LEU A 277 -14.06 -6.59 -2.42
C LEU A 277 -15.51 -6.91 -2.83
N ALA A 278 -15.72 -7.85 -3.74
CA ALA A 278 -17.05 -8.25 -4.17
C ALA A 278 -17.88 -8.84 -3.02
N ALA A 279 -17.29 -9.68 -2.17
CA ALA A 279 -17.95 -10.24 -0.99
C ALA A 279 -18.39 -9.13 -0.01
N VAL A 280 -17.50 -8.18 0.29
CA VAL A 280 -17.82 -7.02 1.14
C VAL A 280 -18.89 -6.15 0.47
N SER A 281 -18.81 -5.92 -0.85
CA SER A 281 -19.78 -5.10 -1.59
C SER A 281 -21.18 -5.70 -1.55
N ALA A 282 -21.31 -7.02 -1.72
CA ALA A 282 -22.58 -7.72 -1.62
C ALA A 282 -23.20 -7.64 -0.21
N TRP A 283 -22.36 -7.61 0.83
CA TRP A 283 -22.80 -7.42 2.21
C TRP A 283 -23.19 -5.97 2.48
N VAL A 284 -22.38 -4.97 2.08
CA VAL A 284 -22.69 -3.55 2.25
C VAL A 284 -24.00 -3.18 1.57
N ALA A 285 -24.29 -3.72 0.38
CA ALA A 285 -25.52 -3.43 -0.36
C ALA A 285 -26.83 -3.78 0.42
N ARG A 286 -26.75 -4.65 1.42
CA ARG A 286 -27.89 -5.03 2.29
C ARG A 286 -27.71 -4.60 3.75
N SER A 287 -26.58 -3.99 4.10
CA SER A 287 -26.31 -3.55 5.47
C SER A 287 -27.05 -2.24 5.78
N PRO A 288 -27.80 -2.16 6.88
CA PRO A 288 -28.46 -0.92 7.27
C PRO A 288 -27.53 0.06 8.02
N TRP A 289 -26.30 -0.35 8.32
CA TRP A 289 -25.40 0.41 9.18
C TRP A 289 -24.02 0.69 8.58
N ALA A 290 -23.56 -0.10 7.62
CA ALA A 290 -22.25 0.02 7.00
C ALA A 290 -22.37 0.53 5.56
N GLY A 291 -21.49 1.47 5.19
CA GLY A 291 -21.27 1.97 3.84
C GLY A 291 -19.79 2.01 3.51
N PHE A 292 -19.45 2.10 2.23
CA PHE A 292 -18.08 2.38 1.82
C PHE A 292 -17.74 3.84 2.09
N LEU A 293 -16.54 4.09 2.63
CA LEU A 293 -16.00 5.43 2.73
C LEU A 293 -15.78 6.02 1.32
N ALA A 294 -15.21 5.22 0.38
CA ALA A 294 -15.15 5.56 -1.05
C ALA A 294 -16.51 5.37 -1.71
N LYS A 295 -17.18 6.50 -2.02
CA LYS A 295 -18.57 6.49 -2.54
C LYS A 295 -18.64 5.97 -3.96
N ASP A 296 -17.73 6.41 -4.82
CA ASP A 296 -17.67 5.98 -6.21
C ASP A 296 -17.16 4.54 -6.31
N PRO A 297 -17.95 3.60 -6.86
CA PRO A 297 -17.51 2.23 -7.04
C PRO A 297 -16.23 2.06 -7.86
N ALA A 298 -15.97 2.94 -8.84
CA ALA A 298 -14.79 2.88 -9.68
C ALA A 298 -13.50 3.18 -8.92
N THR A 299 -13.60 3.94 -7.83
CA THR A 299 -12.43 4.32 -7.01
C THR A 299 -12.28 3.49 -5.75
N ARG A 300 -13.09 2.45 -5.53
CA ARG A 300 -12.96 1.61 -4.33
C ARG A 300 -11.71 0.76 -4.36
N SER A 301 -10.99 0.76 -3.25
CA SER A 301 -9.83 -0.11 -3.03
C SER A 301 -10.27 -1.57 -2.84
N CYS A 302 -9.64 -2.50 -3.57
CA CYS A 302 -9.82 -3.94 -3.34
C CYS A 302 -8.91 -4.51 -2.23
N THR A 303 -7.97 -3.72 -1.73
CA THR A 303 -7.05 -4.16 -0.68
C THR A 303 -7.36 -3.54 0.67
N SER A 304 -7.45 -2.23 0.76
CA SER A 304 -7.76 -1.52 2.00
C SER A 304 -9.21 -1.05 1.97
N ILE A 305 -10.12 -1.94 2.36
CA ILE A 305 -11.56 -1.70 2.29
C ILE A 305 -11.99 -0.88 3.51
N CYS A 306 -12.21 0.43 3.31
CA CYS A 306 -12.63 1.34 4.37
C CYS A 306 -14.15 1.49 4.40
N LEU A 307 -14.73 1.27 5.57
CA LEU A 307 -16.17 1.35 5.83
C LEU A 307 -16.47 2.49 6.80
N GLU A 308 -17.59 3.16 6.58
CA GLU A 308 -18.18 4.16 7.48
C GLU A 308 -19.52 3.70 8.04
N PHE A 309 -19.95 4.34 9.11
CA PHE A 309 -21.30 4.14 9.66
C PHE A 309 -22.31 4.98 8.91
N VAL A 310 -23.35 4.34 8.36
CA VAL A 310 -24.48 5.00 7.66
C VAL A 310 -25.79 4.92 8.45
N ASP A 311 -25.83 4.24 9.60
CA ASP A 311 -27.00 4.19 10.48
C ASP A 311 -27.39 5.62 10.93
N PRO A 312 -28.63 6.09 10.66
CA PRO A 312 -29.09 7.43 11.00
C PRO A 312 -28.97 7.80 12.48
N GLU A 313 -29.07 6.81 13.40
CA GLU A 313 -28.88 7.06 14.82
C GLU A 313 -27.42 7.32 15.17
N VAL A 314 -26.50 6.63 14.49
CA VAL A 314 -25.07 6.77 14.70
C VAL A 314 -24.52 8.03 14.02
N THR A 315 -24.99 8.35 12.81
CA THR A 315 -24.50 9.53 12.07
C THR A 315 -24.84 10.86 12.77
N ARG A 316 -25.87 10.88 13.64
CA ARG A 316 -26.26 12.04 14.47
C ARG A 316 -25.39 12.21 15.72
N LEU A 317 -24.62 11.20 16.10
CA LEU A 317 -23.74 11.28 17.27
C LEU A 317 -22.56 12.23 17.00
N ALA A 318 -22.02 12.80 18.07
CA ALA A 318 -20.77 13.56 18.00
C ALA A 318 -19.62 12.70 17.43
N PRO A 319 -18.64 13.32 16.75
CA PRO A 319 -17.50 12.58 16.17
C PRO A 319 -16.80 11.66 17.18
N GLU A 320 -16.64 12.10 18.42
CA GLU A 320 -16.01 11.35 19.50
C GLU A 320 -16.79 10.08 19.85
N ALA A 321 -18.12 10.17 19.91
CA ALA A 321 -18.99 9.02 20.19
C ALA A 321 -18.99 8.00 19.03
N ARG A 322 -18.90 8.48 17.79
CA ARG A 322 -18.72 7.60 16.61
C ARG A 322 -17.36 6.90 16.64
N ALA A 323 -16.30 7.61 17.02
CA ALA A 323 -14.98 7.04 17.16
C ALA A 323 -14.94 5.97 18.27
N GLU A 324 -15.63 6.22 19.39
CA GLU A 324 -15.74 5.24 20.47
C GLU A 324 -16.52 4.00 20.04
N LEU A 325 -17.61 4.16 19.26
CA LEU A 325 -18.35 3.04 18.68
C LEU A 325 -17.43 2.18 17.77
N ALA A 326 -16.66 2.81 16.89
CA ALA A 326 -15.73 2.10 16.00
C ALA A 326 -14.68 1.29 16.78
N LYS A 327 -14.07 1.90 17.80
CA LYS A 327 -13.13 1.22 18.70
C LYS A 327 -13.78 0.05 19.43
N LYS A 328 -15.01 0.21 19.87
CA LYS A 328 -15.72 -0.83 20.58
C LYS A 328 -16.06 -2.02 19.71
N VAL A 329 -16.51 -1.78 18.47
CA VAL A 329 -16.74 -2.84 17.47
C VAL A 329 -15.44 -3.62 17.24
N ALA A 330 -14.34 -2.94 16.96
CA ALA A 330 -13.03 -3.57 16.74
C ALA A 330 -12.58 -4.39 17.97
N SER A 331 -12.71 -3.81 19.20
CA SER A 331 -12.34 -4.50 20.44
C SER A 331 -13.18 -5.75 20.72
N ILE A 332 -14.48 -5.74 20.40
CA ILE A 332 -15.35 -6.92 20.55
C ILE A 332 -14.84 -8.03 19.62
N LEU A 333 -14.55 -7.74 18.36
CA LEU A 333 -14.10 -8.72 17.37
C LEU A 333 -12.70 -9.27 17.70
N GLU A 334 -11.82 -8.43 18.22
CA GLU A 334 -10.49 -8.85 18.68
C GLU A 334 -10.58 -9.79 19.90
N LYS A 335 -11.39 -9.45 20.90
CA LYS A 335 -11.64 -10.32 22.07
C LYS A 335 -12.25 -11.66 21.70
N GLU A 336 -13.08 -11.69 20.68
CA GLU A 336 -13.65 -12.94 20.14
C GLU A 336 -12.64 -13.71 19.27
N GLY A 337 -11.46 -13.16 18.98
CA GLY A 337 -10.46 -13.77 18.12
C GLY A 337 -10.93 -13.89 16.66
N VAL A 338 -11.78 -12.98 16.21
CA VAL A 338 -12.40 -13.02 14.87
C VAL A 338 -11.72 -12.04 13.92
N ALA A 339 -11.39 -10.84 14.38
CA ALA A 339 -10.67 -9.87 13.58
C ALA A 339 -9.76 -9.01 14.46
N LYS A 340 -8.54 -8.78 13.99
CA LYS A 340 -7.53 -7.92 14.61
C LYS A 340 -7.24 -6.74 13.69
N ASP A 341 -6.89 -5.60 14.29
CA ASP A 341 -6.37 -4.39 13.62
C ASP A 341 -7.31 -3.81 12.53
N ILE A 342 -8.63 -3.99 12.67
CA ILE A 342 -9.63 -3.52 11.71
C ILE A 342 -10.16 -2.11 12.00
N GLY A 343 -9.61 -1.38 12.98
CA GLY A 343 -9.95 0.01 13.22
C GLY A 343 -9.54 0.93 12.07
N SER A 344 -10.24 2.05 11.91
CA SER A 344 -9.80 3.12 11.01
C SER A 344 -8.42 3.65 11.42
N TYR A 345 -7.68 4.20 10.45
CA TYR A 345 -6.41 4.84 10.76
C TYR A 345 -6.65 6.11 11.62
N ARG A 346 -5.65 6.50 12.43
CA ARG A 346 -5.80 7.57 13.45
C ARG A 346 -6.40 8.88 12.94
N ASP A 347 -6.05 9.27 11.69
CA ASP A 347 -6.49 10.54 11.09
C ASP A 347 -7.67 10.36 10.12
N ALA A 348 -8.14 9.11 9.93
CA ALA A 348 -9.28 8.80 9.08
C ALA A 348 -10.61 8.99 9.82
N PRO A 349 -11.72 9.20 9.11
CA PRO A 349 -13.05 9.21 9.72
C PRO A 349 -13.33 7.94 10.53
N PRO A 350 -14.13 8.05 11.61
CA PRO A 350 -14.53 6.90 12.42
C PRO A 350 -15.22 5.82 11.57
N GLY A 351 -14.69 4.61 11.61
CA GLY A 351 -15.17 3.49 10.81
C GLY A 351 -14.31 2.24 11.00
N LEU A 352 -14.37 1.34 10.04
CA LEU A 352 -13.60 0.11 10.02
C LEU A 352 -12.75 0.05 8.75
N ARG A 353 -11.63 -0.65 8.83
CA ARG A 353 -10.73 -0.86 7.70
C ARG A 353 -10.33 -2.33 7.65
N ILE A 354 -10.79 -3.03 6.62
CA ILE A 354 -10.58 -4.46 6.44
C ILE A 354 -9.58 -4.67 5.32
N TRP A 355 -8.52 -5.43 5.57
CA TRP A 355 -7.62 -5.84 4.52
C TRP A 355 -8.26 -6.95 3.67
N GLY A 356 -8.40 -6.69 2.38
CA GLY A 356 -8.95 -7.60 1.37
C GLY A 356 -7.90 -8.10 0.37
N GLY A 357 -6.60 -7.88 0.61
CA GLY A 357 -5.53 -8.29 -0.30
C GLY A 357 -5.45 -9.80 -0.49
N ALA A 358 -4.71 -10.23 -1.50
CA ALA A 358 -4.70 -11.59 -2.03
C ALA A 358 -4.35 -12.70 -1.02
N THR A 359 -3.65 -12.39 0.09
CA THR A 359 -3.33 -13.37 1.14
C THR A 359 -4.52 -13.75 2.02
N ILE A 360 -5.63 -13.01 1.93
CA ILE A 360 -6.89 -13.35 2.61
C ILE A 360 -7.74 -14.22 1.67
N ASP A 361 -8.24 -15.35 2.16
CA ASP A 361 -9.20 -16.15 1.43
C ASP A 361 -10.59 -15.52 1.52
N THR A 362 -11.34 -15.51 0.41
CA THR A 362 -12.69 -14.93 0.36
C THR A 362 -13.63 -15.56 1.38
N ALA A 363 -13.48 -16.86 1.65
CA ALA A 363 -14.25 -17.55 2.69
C ALA A 363 -14.01 -16.98 4.10
N ASP A 364 -12.82 -16.45 4.38
CA ASP A 364 -12.52 -15.79 5.67
C ASP A 364 -13.18 -14.41 5.74
N VAL A 365 -13.22 -13.68 4.60
CA VAL A 365 -13.99 -12.42 4.51
C VAL A 365 -15.47 -12.70 4.74
N GLU A 366 -16.05 -13.68 4.03
CA GLU A 366 -17.46 -14.06 4.18
C GLU A 366 -17.81 -14.50 5.60
N ALA A 367 -16.91 -15.22 6.26
CA ALA A 367 -17.09 -15.62 7.65
C ALA A 367 -17.01 -14.42 8.62
N LEU A 368 -16.24 -13.36 8.31
CA LEU A 368 -16.14 -12.15 9.11
C LEU A 368 -17.43 -11.30 9.07
N LEU A 369 -18.12 -11.20 7.91
CA LEU A 369 -19.21 -10.23 7.71
C LEU A 369 -20.36 -10.37 8.74
N PRO A 370 -20.87 -11.57 9.08
CA PRO A 370 -21.89 -11.71 10.13
C PRO A 370 -21.40 -11.29 11.52
N TRP A 371 -20.10 -11.42 11.79
CA TRP A 371 -19.52 -10.97 13.05
C TRP A 371 -19.45 -9.44 13.13
N LEU A 372 -19.25 -8.75 12.02
CA LEU A 372 -19.34 -7.29 11.97
C LEU A 372 -20.75 -6.83 12.36
N ASP A 373 -21.80 -7.46 11.81
CA ASP A 373 -23.20 -7.15 12.15
C ASP A 373 -23.48 -7.38 13.64
N TRP A 374 -23.03 -8.51 14.18
CA TRP A 374 -23.21 -8.84 15.58
C TRP A 374 -22.43 -7.88 16.52
N ALA A 375 -21.17 -7.60 16.22
CA ALA A 375 -20.33 -6.72 17.04
C ALA A 375 -20.85 -5.28 17.03
N TYR A 376 -21.31 -4.81 15.84
CA TYR A 376 -21.95 -3.50 15.72
C TYR A 376 -23.21 -3.40 16.60
N ALA A 377 -24.11 -4.38 16.52
CA ALA A 377 -25.33 -4.39 17.34
C ALA A 377 -25.03 -4.44 18.84
N ALA A 378 -24.03 -5.22 19.26
CA ALA A 378 -23.58 -5.30 20.64
C ALA A 378 -23.00 -3.97 21.14
N ALA A 379 -22.10 -3.36 20.35
CA ALA A 379 -21.46 -2.09 20.69
C ALA A 379 -22.49 -0.94 20.77
N LYS A 380 -23.42 -0.87 19.81
CA LYS A 380 -24.50 0.14 19.81
C LYS A 380 -25.39 0.03 21.05
N ALA A 381 -25.77 -1.20 21.45
CA ALA A 381 -26.59 -1.42 22.64
C ALA A 381 -25.88 -1.04 23.95
N GLU A 382 -24.56 -1.17 24.00
CA GLU A 382 -23.80 -0.75 25.20
C GLU A 382 -23.67 0.77 25.31
N ILE A 383 -23.46 1.47 24.19
CA ILE A 383 -23.40 2.94 24.17
C ILE A 383 -24.76 3.53 24.56
N ALA A 384 -25.86 2.98 24.06
CA ALA A 384 -27.20 3.42 24.40
C ALA A 384 -27.57 3.24 25.89
N LYS A 385 -26.90 2.31 26.58
CA LYS A 385 -27.11 2.12 28.07
C LYS A 385 -26.25 3.07 28.89
N ALA A 386 -25.19 3.63 28.30
CA ALA A 386 -24.25 4.52 29.00
C ALA A 386 -24.61 6.02 28.85
N ALA A 387 -25.48 6.33 27.86
CA ALA A 387 -26.06 7.67 27.61
C ALA A 387 -27.37 7.85 28.36
#